data_d508b848bf8a8c54cea5cec61ea2631e
#
_entry.id   d508b848bf8a8c54cea5cec61ea2631e
#
_cell.length_a   1.000
_cell.length_b   1.000
_cell.length_c   1.000
_cell.angle_alpha   90.00
_cell.angle_beta   90.00
_cell.angle_gamma   90.00
#
_symmetry.space_group_name_H-M   'P 1'
#
loop_
_entity.id
_entity.type
_entity.pdbx_description
1 polymer ?
#
loop_
_entity_poly.entity_id
_entity_poly.type
_entity_poly.pdbx_seq_one_letter_code
_entity_poly.pdbx_strand_id
1 'polypeptide(L)'
;MDVAGITWPEAHLNPEMMANLAIASYENKCFENVGVPFCMTIEAEAMGSQVTMGSKIFEPHVTGYAFDSVKDWKKLHKLDLTKGRAKVVLDAIKIIKSKNLNAPIIGNITGPISVASSVIEPSNFYKSMRKDNKTVHEYMKFITEEIIEFANAQIEAGADTIVISDPSGTGEILGPKFFEEFVVKYINMLLDGIKDKNVGTIVHICGQMK
;
A
#
# COMPACT_ATOMS: atom_id res chain seq x y z
N MET A 1 -4.16 -0.27 -21.19
CA MET A 1 -5.37 -1.10 -21.17
C MET A 1 -5.86 -1.45 -22.57
N ASP A 2 -6.16 -0.51 -23.44
CA ASP A 2 -6.70 -0.80 -24.76
C ASP A 2 -5.79 -1.69 -25.62
N VAL A 3 -4.48 -1.43 -25.60
CA VAL A 3 -3.47 -2.24 -26.32
C VAL A 3 -3.38 -3.68 -25.80
N ALA A 4 -3.57 -3.88 -24.50
CA ALA A 4 -3.51 -5.20 -23.86
C ALA A 4 -4.86 -5.95 -23.83
N GLY A 5 -5.95 -5.33 -24.30
CA GLY A 5 -7.29 -5.90 -24.21
C GLY A 5 -7.79 -6.16 -22.79
N ILE A 6 -7.21 -5.46 -21.80
CA ILE A 6 -7.49 -5.64 -20.37
C ILE A 6 -8.45 -4.54 -19.91
N THR A 7 -9.48 -4.94 -19.18
CA THR A 7 -10.51 -4.05 -18.68
C THR A 7 -10.21 -3.57 -17.25
N TRP A 8 -10.77 -2.43 -16.92
CA TRP A 8 -10.74 -1.82 -15.62
C TRP A 8 -12.18 -1.71 -15.10
N PRO A 9 -12.50 -2.14 -13.88
CA PRO A 9 -11.60 -2.40 -12.74
C PRO A 9 -11.10 -3.86 -12.63
N GLU A 10 -11.39 -4.75 -13.54
CA GLU A 10 -11.09 -6.19 -13.46
C GLU A 10 -9.60 -6.46 -13.26
N ALA A 11 -8.71 -5.59 -13.79
CA ALA A 11 -7.28 -5.65 -13.56
C ALA A 11 -6.87 -5.56 -12.08
N HIS A 12 -7.74 -5.05 -11.19
CA HIS A 12 -7.51 -5.04 -9.74
C HIS A 12 -7.99 -6.30 -9.03
N LEU A 13 -8.80 -7.14 -9.71
CA LEU A 13 -9.51 -8.27 -9.11
C LEU A 13 -9.03 -9.63 -9.62
N ASN A 14 -8.26 -9.62 -10.72
CA ASN A 14 -7.76 -10.84 -11.36
C ASN A 14 -6.23 -10.78 -11.49
N PRO A 15 -5.49 -11.78 -10.96
CA PRO A 15 -4.03 -11.76 -10.94
C PRO A 15 -3.41 -11.84 -12.34
N GLU A 16 -4.02 -12.59 -13.27
CA GLU A 16 -3.52 -12.68 -14.65
C GLU A 16 -3.71 -11.34 -15.39
N MET A 17 -4.86 -10.69 -15.23
CA MET A 17 -5.11 -9.37 -15.81
C MET A 17 -4.18 -8.31 -15.22
N MET A 18 -3.95 -8.31 -13.92
CA MET A 18 -3.00 -7.41 -13.25
C MET A 18 -1.59 -7.62 -13.78
N ALA A 19 -1.11 -8.86 -13.83
CA ALA A 19 0.21 -9.20 -14.33
C ALA A 19 0.38 -8.81 -15.81
N ASN A 20 -0.58 -9.17 -16.66
CA ASN A 20 -0.50 -8.87 -18.09
C ASN A 20 -0.54 -7.38 -18.38
N LEU A 21 -1.32 -6.59 -17.61
CA LEU A 21 -1.34 -5.12 -17.76
C LEU A 21 0.00 -4.49 -17.37
N ALA A 22 0.61 -4.93 -16.27
CA ALA A 22 1.93 -4.48 -15.86
C ALA A 22 3.01 -4.83 -16.89
N ILE A 23 2.99 -6.07 -17.40
CA ILE A 23 3.91 -6.53 -18.45
C ILE A 23 3.73 -5.73 -19.74
N ALA A 24 2.50 -5.48 -20.16
CA ALA A 24 2.23 -4.69 -21.36
C ALA A 24 2.81 -3.27 -21.27
N SER A 25 2.83 -2.67 -20.09
CA SER A 25 3.46 -1.35 -19.88
C SER A 25 4.98 -1.41 -20.11
N TYR A 26 5.64 -2.46 -19.69
CA TYR A 26 7.06 -2.71 -19.92
C TYR A 26 7.35 -3.01 -21.42
N GLU A 27 6.61 -3.94 -22.03
CA GLU A 27 6.80 -4.34 -23.42
C GLU A 27 6.57 -3.18 -24.40
N ASN A 28 5.64 -2.27 -24.09
CA ASN A 28 5.41 -1.06 -24.86
C ASN A 28 6.38 0.08 -24.49
N LYS A 29 7.41 -0.17 -23.70
CA LYS A 29 8.46 0.78 -23.31
C LYS A 29 7.94 2.03 -22.59
N CYS A 30 6.81 1.88 -21.87
CA CYS A 30 6.29 2.95 -21.00
C CYS A 30 7.14 3.08 -19.73
N PHE A 31 7.62 1.93 -19.21
CA PHE A 31 8.46 1.86 -18.01
C PHE A 31 9.55 0.81 -18.19
N GLU A 32 10.64 0.96 -17.42
CA GLU A 32 11.78 0.04 -17.38
C GLU A 32 11.64 -1.03 -16.28
N ASN A 33 10.47 -1.11 -15.69
CA ASN A 33 10.12 -2.03 -14.61
C ASN A 33 8.70 -2.56 -14.78
N VAL A 34 8.34 -3.56 -13.97
CA VAL A 34 7.00 -4.14 -13.91
C VAL A 34 6.48 -4.02 -12.48
N GLY A 35 5.54 -3.11 -12.23
CA GLY A 35 5.06 -2.78 -10.88
C GLY A 35 3.59 -3.13 -10.66
N VAL A 36 3.28 -3.71 -9.52
CA VAL A 36 1.92 -3.98 -9.02
C VAL A 36 1.86 -3.78 -7.51
N PRO A 37 0.68 -3.44 -6.94
CA PRO A 37 -0.60 -3.07 -7.58
C PRO A 37 -0.60 -1.65 -8.16
N PHE A 38 -1.74 -1.28 -8.80
CA PHE A 38 -1.95 0.03 -9.41
C PHE A 38 -2.77 0.99 -8.53
N CYS A 39 -2.94 0.70 -7.24
CA CYS A 39 -3.74 1.51 -6.31
C CYS A 39 -3.18 1.42 -4.89
N MET A 40 -3.64 2.33 -4.02
CA MET A 40 -3.22 2.43 -2.62
C MET A 40 -4.38 2.12 -1.64
N THR A 41 -5.22 1.14 -1.96
CA THR A 41 -6.42 0.85 -1.15
C THR A 41 -6.49 -0.59 -0.63
N ILE A 42 -5.52 -1.43 -0.97
CA ILE A 42 -5.55 -2.87 -0.67
C ILE A 42 -5.47 -3.12 0.83
N GLU A 43 -4.54 -2.46 1.51
CA GLU A 43 -4.31 -2.61 2.94
C GLU A 43 -5.53 -2.11 3.73
N ALA A 44 -6.04 -0.93 3.39
CA ALA A 44 -7.21 -0.37 4.07
C ALA A 44 -8.48 -1.21 3.84
N GLU A 45 -8.70 -1.73 2.63
CA GLU A 45 -9.82 -2.62 2.33
C GLU A 45 -9.73 -3.92 3.12
N ALA A 46 -8.53 -4.53 3.18
CA ALA A 46 -8.31 -5.76 3.95
C ALA A 46 -8.57 -5.57 5.45
N MET A 47 -8.38 -4.36 5.97
CA MET A 47 -8.63 -3.99 7.36
C MET A 47 -10.08 -3.57 7.64
N GLY A 48 -10.94 -3.51 6.61
CA GLY A 48 -12.37 -3.30 6.75
C GLY A 48 -12.93 -2.01 6.16
N SER A 49 -12.11 -1.19 5.49
CA SER A 49 -12.60 0.00 4.79
C SER A 49 -13.37 -0.37 3.53
N GLN A 50 -14.39 0.43 3.21
CA GLN A 50 -15.14 0.27 1.97
C GLN A 50 -14.40 0.94 0.83
N VAL A 51 -14.26 0.24 -0.29
CA VAL A 51 -13.53 0.72 -1.47
C VAL A 51 -14.43 0.63 -2.70
N THR A 52 -14.49 1.73 -3.44
CA THR A 52 -15.05 1.73 -4.80
C THR A 52 -13.93 1.45 -5.79
N MET A 53 -14.13 0.46 -6.68
CA MET A 53 -13.10 0.01 -7.60
C MET A 53 -12.74 1.01 -8.71
N GLY A 54 -13.49 2.10 -8.80
CA GLY A 54 -13.24 3.12 -9.82
C GLY A 54 -13.63 2.68 -11.23
N SER A 55 -12.94 3.22 -12.21
CA SER A 55 -13.20 2.99 -13.63
C SER A 55 -11.92 3.24 -14.43
N LYS A 56 -12.00 3.20 -15.77
CA LYS A 56 -10.87 3.51 -16.66
C LYS A 56 -10.21 4.88 -16.39
N ILE A 57 -10.94 5.84 -15.81
CA ILE A 57 -10.48 7.21 -15.58
C ILE A 57 -10.36 7.58 -14.09
N PHE A 58 -10.73 6.68 -13.20
CA PHE A 58 -10.64 6.85 -11.75
C PHE A 58 -10.09 5.59 -11.12
N GLU A 59 -9.06 5.73 -10.30
CA GLU A 59 -8.49 4.63 -9.53
C GLU A 59 -9.41 4.18 -8.40
N PRO A 60 -9.21 2.98 -7.84
CA PRO A 60 -9.88 2.56 -6.60
C PRO A 60 -9.62 3.55 -5.46
N HIS A 61 -10.67 3.91 -4.74
CA HIS A 61 -10.57 4.84 -3.61
C HIS A 61 -11.49 4.43 -2.46
N VAL A 62 -11.12 4.84 -1.25
CA VAL A 62 -11.90 4.60 -0.03
C VAL A 62 -13.14 5.49 -0.03
N THR A 63 -14.30 4.86 0.18
CA THR A 63 -15.62 5.52 0.26
C THR A 63 -16.27 5.38 1.63
N GLY A 64 -15.71 4.54 2.51
CA GLY A 64 -16.15 4.39 3.89
C GLY A 64 -15.02 3.83 4.77
N TYR A 65 -14.88 4.39 5.96
CA TYR A 65 -13.86 3.99 6.91
C TYR A 65 -14.32 2.79 7.74
N ALA A 66 -13.37 1.98 8.23
CA ALA A 66 -13.69 0.84 9.08
C ALA A 66 -14.27 1.30 10.43
N PHE A 67 -13.72 2.37 10.99
CA PHE A 67 -14.17 2.98 12.25
C PHE A 67 -13.95 4.49 12.26
N ASP A 68 -14.72 5.19 13.11
CA ASP A 68 -14.59 6.62 13.30
C ASP A 68 -13.54 7.01 14.37
N SER A 69 -13.11 6.06 15.20
CA SER A 69 -12.24 6.34 16.34
C SER A 69 -11.04 5.41 16.39
N VAL A 70 -9.86 5.97 16.67
CA VAL A 70 -8.64 5.18 16.90
C VAL A 70 -8.78 4.23 18.10
N LYS A 71 -9.70 4.46 19.02
CA LYS A 71 -9.94 3.57 20.17
C LYS A 71 -10.48 2.20 19.77
N ASP A 72 -11.08 2.12 18.58
CA ASP A 72 -11.65 0.89 18.05
C ASP A 72 -10.63 0.02 17.28
N TRP A 73 -9.37 0.44 17.19
CA TRP A 73 -8.34 -0.23 16.40
C TRP A 73 -8.19 -1.74 16.70
N LYS A 74 -8.46 -2.16 17.94
CA LYS A 74 -8.40 -3.58 18.31
C LYS A 74 -9.49 -4.45 17.67
N LYS A 75 -10.48 -3.82 17.05
CA LYS A 75 -11.55 -4.49 16.29
C LYS A 75 -11.22 -4.66 14.81
N LEU A 76 -10.12 -4.05 14.35
CA LEU A 76 -9.69 -4.15 12.96
C LEU A 76 -9.32 -5.59 12.59
N HIS A 77 -9.61 -5.94 11.36
CA HIS A 77 -9.13 -7.19 10.79
C HIS A 77 -7.63 -7.08 10.50
N LYS A 78 -6.93 -8.20 10.68
CA LYS A 78 -5.60 -8.36 10.14
C LYS A 78 -5.67 -8.48 8.62
N LEU A 79 -4.59 -8.12 7.96
CA LEU A 79 -4.45 -8.26 6.52
C LEU A 79 -4.32 -9.74 6.16
N ASP A 80 -5.36 -10.32 5.59
CA ASP A 80 -5.38 -11.73 5.20
C ASP A 80 -4.78 -11.90 3.80
N LEU A 81 -3.55 -12.41 3.75
CA LEU A 81 -2.80 -12.65 2.53
C LEU A 81 -3.32 -13.81 1.67
N THR A 82 -4.27 -14.58 2.20
CA THR A 82 -4.81 -15.77 1.51
C THR A 82 -6.06 -15.48 0.70
N LYS A 83 -6.61 -14.27 0.78
CA LYS A 83 -7.85 -13.87 0.08
C LYS A 83 -7.84 -12.40 -0.35
N GLY A 84 -8.91 -11.99 -1.04
CA GLY A 84 -9.11 -10.60 -1.48
C GLY A 84 -8.02 -10.11 -2.41
N ARG A 85 -7.90 -8.78 -2.52
CA ARG A 85 -6.94 -8.17 -3.43
C ARG A 85 -5.48 -8.31 -3.00
N ALA A 86 -5.20 -8.51 -1.71
CA ALA A 86 -3.86 -8.83 -1.26
C ALA A 86 -3.34 -10.12 -1.91
N LYS A 87 -4.17 -11.19 -1.91
CA LYS A 87 -3.84 -12.43 -2.63
C LYS A 87 -3.66 -12.21 -4.14
N VAL A 88 -4.53 -11.40 -4.76
CA VAL A 88 -4.43 -11.07 -6.19
C VAL A 88 -3.05 -10.46 -6.53
N VAL A 89 -2.56 -9.55 -5.70
CA VAL A 89 -1.23 -8.94 -5.88
C VAL A 89 -0.12 -9.99 -5.78
N LEU A 90 -0.15 -10.82 -4.75
CA LEU A 90 0.87 -11.86 -4.56
C LEU A 90 0.90 -12.84 -5.72
N ASP A 91 -0.26 -13.27 -6.20
CA ASP A 91 -0.35 -14.17 -7.34
C ASP A 91 0.08 -13.48 -8.65
N ALA A 92 -0.24 -12.19 -8.83
CA ALA A 92 0.22 -11.41 -9.99
C ALA A 92 1.76 -11.31 -10.01
N ILE A 93 2.40 -11.05 -8.86
CA ILE A 93 3.87 -11.02 -8.76
C ILE A 93 4.48 -12.38 -9.14
N LYS A 94 3.91 -13.50 -8.68
CA LYS A 94 4.37 -14.84 -9.06
C LYS A 94 4.23 -15.09 -10.57
N ILE A 95 3.13 -14.65 -11.18
CA ILE A 95 2.92 -14.74 -12.63
C ILE A 95 3.99 -13.92 -13.37
N ILE A 96 4.22 -12.66 -12.96
CA ILE A 96 5.26 -11.81 -13.57
C ILE A 96 6.63 -12.48 -13.44
N LYS A 97 6.98 -12.99 -12.25
CA LYS A 97 8.26 -13.66 -11.99
C LYS A 97 8.47 -14.87 -12.90
N SER A 98 7.42 -15.64 -13.14
CA SER A 98 7.46 -16.82 -14.02
C SER A 98 7.77 -16.49 -15.49
N LYS A 99 7.58 -15.25 -15.93
CA LYS A 99 7.87 -14.79 -17.30
C LYS A 99 9.35 -14.53 -17.55
N ASN A 100 10.19 -14.49 -16.51
CA ASN A 100 11.62 -14.26 -16.60
C ASN A 100 12.00 -13.01 -17.44
N LEU A 101 11.29 -11.91 -17.20
CA LEU A 101 11.53 -10.64 -17.90
C LEU A 101 12.88 -10.05 -17.48
N ASN A 102 13.55 -9.36 -18.39
CA ASN A 102 14.76 -8.58 -18.08
C ASN A 102 14.37 -7.19 -17.53
N ALA A 103 13.58 -7.17 -16.45
CA ALA A 103 13.08 -5.99 -15.79
C ALA A 103 12.89 -6.27 -14.30
N PRO A 104 13.17 -5.31 -13.41
CA PRO A 104 12.88 -5.46 -11.98
C PRO A 104 11.38 -5.51 -11.76
N ILE A 105 10.97 -6.36 -10.81
CA ILE A 105 9.59 -6.49 -10.36
C ILE A 105 9.43 -5.61 -9.13
N ILE A 106 8.51 -4.65 -9.19
CA ILE A 106 8.23 -3.72 -8.11
C ILE A 106 6.95 -4.13 -7.40
N GLY A 107 7.07 -4.41 -6.11
CA GLY A 107 5.95 -4.53 -5.20
C GLY A 107 5.61 -3.16 -4.61
N ASN A 108 4.37 -2.68 -4.82
CA ASN A 108 3.91 -1.43 -4.26
C ASN A 108 3.13 -1.69 -2.97
N ILE A 109 3.40 -0.89 -1.94
CA ILE A 109 2.64 -0.86 -0.69
C ILE A 109 2.28 0.58 -0.31
N THR A 110 1.19 0.72 0.40
CA THR A 110 0.78 2.02 0.96
C THR A 110 1.49 2.24 2.29
N GLY A 111 2.01 3.45 2.50
CA GLY A 111 2.73 3.81 3.71
C GLY A 111 1.83 3.95 4.94
N PRO A 112 2.42 3.89 6.15
CA PRO A 112 1.69 3.77 7.41
C PRO A 112 0.66 4.87 7.68
N ILE A 113 0.98 6.14 7.38
CA ILE A 113 0.05 7.25 7.61
C ILE A 113 -1.13 7.20 6.64
N SER A 114 -0.86 6.90 5.37
CA SER A 114 -1.90 6.82 4.35
C SER A 114 -2.84 5.64 4.60
N VAL A 115 -2.34 4.48 5.02
CA VAL A 115 -3.19 3.37 5.45
C VAL A 115 -4.00 3.75 6.68
N ALA A 116 -3.36 4.29 7.71
CA ALA A 116 -4.02 4.67 8.95
C ALA A 116 -5.17 5.67 8.73
N SER A 117 -4.94 6.68 7.90
CA SER A 117 -5.97 7.68 7.54
C SER A 117 -6.99 7.19 6.52
N SER A 118 -6.78 6.01 5.92
CA SER A 118 -7.75 5.33 5.05
C SER A 118 -8.60 4.31 5.80
N VAL A 119 -8.17 3.89 6.99
CA VAL A 119 -8.89 2.93 7.85
C VAL A 119 -9.75 3.63 8.89
N ILE A 120 -9.24 4.70 9.49
CA ILE A 120 -9.95 5.56 10.44
C ILE A 120 -10.23 6.90 9.75
N GLU A 121 -11.41 7.49 10.02
CA GLU A 121 -11.77 8.80 9.47
C GLU A 121 -10.65 9.83 9.72
N PRO A 122 -10.12 10.47 8.65
CA PRO A 122 -8.87 11.25 8.72
C PRO A 122 -8.89 12.36 9.76
N SER A 123 -9.99 13.14 9.85
CA SER A 123 -10.03 14.26 10.78
C SER A 123 -10.04 13.79 12.25
N ASN A 124 -10.63 12.64 12.54
CA ASN A 124 -10.59 12.03 13.86
C ASN A 124 -9.21 11.41 14.14
N PHE A 125 -8.59 10.79 13.15
CA PHE A 125 -7.22 10.26 13.26
C PHE A 125 -6.22 11.38 13.59
N TYR A 126 -6.18 12.45 12.81
CA TYR A 126 -5.26 13.58 13.05
C TYR A 126 -5.55 14.34 14.35
N LYS A 127 -6.81 14.49 14.76
CA LYS A 127 -7.15 15.04 16.07
C LYS A 127 -6.64 14.18 17.21
N SER A 128 -6.69 12.84 17.03
CA SER A 128 -6.27 11.88 18.04
C SER A 128 -4.76 11.90 18.26
N MET A 129 -3.94 12.21 17.25
CA MET A 129 -2.50 12.40 17.40
C MET A 129 -2.15 13.40 18.51
N ARG A 130 -3.01 14.42 18.71
CA ARG A 130 -2.83 15.44 19.75
C ARG A 130 -3.47 15.07 21.08
N LYS A 131 -4.63 14.38 21.04
CA LYS A 131 -5.48 14.17 22.23
C LYS A 131 -5.27 12.83 22.90
N ASP A 132 -4.86 11.81 22.14
CA ASP A 132 -4.69 10.43 22.61
C ASP A 132 -3.50 9.77 21.90
N ASN A 133 -2.37 10.43 22.01
CA ASN A 133 -1.11 10.07 21.35
C ASN A 133 -0.71 8.60 21.61
N LYS A 134 -0.92 8.11 22.84
CA LYS A 134 -0.61 6.73 23.21
C LYS A 134 -1.41 5.71 22.38
N THR A 135 -2.72 5.89 22.29
CA THR A 135 -3.59 5.00 21.50
C THR A 135 -3.24 5.09 20.02
N VAL A 136 -2.90 6.28 19.51
CA VAL A 136 -2.44 6.44 18.11
C VAL A 136 -1.15 5.66 17.87
N HIS A 137 -0.19 5.67 18.79
CA HIS A 137 1.02 4.87 18.64
C HIS A 137 0.76 3.36 18.65
N GLU A 138 -0.18 2.87 19.48
CA GLU A 138 -0.59 1.47 19.48
C GLU A 138 -1.22 1.09 18.13
N TYR A 139 -2.09 1.94 17.60
CA TYR A 139 -2.73 1.79 16.30
C TYR A 139 -1.72 1.82 15.15
N MET A 140 -0.84 2.82 15.10
CA MET A 140 0.19 2.94 14.06
C MET A 140 1.14 1.75 14.05
N LYS A 141 1.48 1.23 15.24
CA LYS A 141 2.29 0.02 15.34
C LYS A 141 1.58 -1.16 14.70
N PHE A 142 0.31 -1.39 15.02
CA PHE A 142 -0.50 -2.46 14.40
C PHE A 142 -0.54 -2.32 12.87
N ILE A 143 -0.90 -1.14 12.35
CA ILE A 143 -0.94 -0.87 10.91
C ILE A 143 0.41 -1.20 10.26
N THR A 144 1.50 -0.73 10.85
CA THR A 144 2.85 -0.94 10.30
C THR A 144 3.25 -2.41 10.30
N GLU A 145 2.93 -3.16 11.36
CA GLU A 145 3.17 -4.61 11.42
C GLU A 145 2.45 -5.37 10.31
N GLU A 146 1.19 -5.02 10.02
CA GLU A 146 0.42 -5.64 8.92
C GLU A 146 0.99 -5.28 7.53
N ILE A 147 1.46 -4.04 7.35
CA ILE A 147 2.13 -3.62 6.10
C ILE A 147 3.46 -4.37 5.91
N ILE A 148 4.23 -4.58 6.99
CA ILE A 148 5.48 -5.35 6.97
C ILE A 148 5.22 -6.78 6.49
N GLU A 149 4.18 -7.44 7.01
CA GLU A 149 3.83 -8.80 6.57
C GLU A 149 3.48 -8.83 5.08
N PHE A 150 2.74 -7.84 4.57
CA PHE A 150 2.41 -7.75 3.15
C PHE A 150 3.63 -7.46 2.28
N ALA A 151 4.54 -6.57 2.71
CA ALA A 151 5.79 -6.29 2.02
C ALA A 151 6.65 -7.56 1.90
N ASN A 152 6.84 -8.29 3.00
CA ASN A 152 7.61 -9.53 3.01
C ASN A 152 6.97 -10.60 2.12
N ALA A 153 5.63 -10.71 2.12
CA ALA A 153 4.93 -11.65 1.23
C ALA A 153 5.10 -11.29 -0.25
N GLN A 154 5.16 -10.01 -0.62
CA GLN A 154 5.45 -9.59 -1.99
C GLN A 154 6.89 -9.96 -2.38
N ILE A 155 7.86 -9.82 -1.49
CA ILE A 155 9.25 -10.24 -1.69
C ILE A 155 9.30 -11.76 -1.91
N GLU A 156 8.66 -12.54 -1.05
CA GLU A 156 8.57 -14.00 -1.17
C GLU A 156 7.89 -14.43 -2.47
N ALA A 157 6.92 -13.65 -2.96
CA ALA A 157 6.28 -13.88 -4.26
C ALA A 157 7.19 -13.57 -5.45
N GLY A 158 8.28 -12.82 -5.26
CA GLY A 158 9.29 -12.54 -6.27
C GLY A 158 9.50 -11.06 -6.61
N ALA A 159 9.04 -10.12 -5.80
CA ALA A 159 9.36 -8.69 -5.97
C ALA A 159 10.86 -8.44 -5.71
N ASP A 160 11.50 -7.69 -6.59
CA ASP A 160 12.91 -7.31 -6.50
C ASP A 160 13.13 -5.99 -5.77
N THR A 161 12.06 -5.18 -5.65
CA THR A 161 12.06 -3.86 -4.99
C THR A 161 10.69 -3.62 -4.36
N ILE A 162 10.65 -3.02 -3.16
CA ILE A 162 9.42 -2.56 -2.51
C ILE A 162 9.35 -1.03 -2.57
N VAL A 163 8.27 -0.50 -3.14
CA VAL A 163 7.96 0.93 -3.14
C VAL A 163 6.91 1.20 -2.08
N ILE A 164 7.22 2.12 -1.18
CA ILE A 164 6.36 2.58 -0.09
C ILE A 164 5.83 3.96 -0.48
N SER A 165 4.54 4.06 -0.77
CA SER A 165 3.89 5.32 -1.12
C SER A 165 3.07 5.86 0.06
N ASP A 166 3.48 6.98 0.65
CA ASP A 166 2.81 7.59 1.81
C ASP A 166 2.43 9.07 1.57
N PRO A 167 1.52 9.35 0.62
CA PRO A 167 1.15 10.72 0.26
C PRO A 167 0.51 11.53 1.40
N SER A 168 -0.10 10.87 2.37
CA SER A 168 -0.64 11.54 3.57
C SER A 168 0.42 11.82 4.64
N GLY A 169 1.59 11.21 4.53
CA GLY A 169 2.72 11.38 5.44
C GLY A 169 3.58 12.61 5.13
N THR A 170 3.00 13.77 4.84
CA THR A 170 3.76 14.98 4.49
C THR A 170 3.93 15.94 5.68
N GLY A 171 5.02 16.71 5.67
CA GLY A 171 5.22 17.78 6.64
C GLY A 171 4.18 18.90 6.54
N GLU A 172 3.62 19.12 5.34
CA GLU A 172 2.54 20.09 5.12
C GLU A 172 1.24 19.73 5.86
N ILE A 173 0.90 18.44 5.89
CA ILE A 173 -0.33 17.94 6.57
C ILE A 173 -0.08 17.83 8.08
N LEU A 174 1.06 17.30 8.49
CA LEU A 174 1.32 16.91 9.88
C LEU A 174 2.07 17.98 10.67
N GLY A 175 2.84 18.82 9.99
CA GLY A 175 3.84 19.70 10.61
C GLY A 175 5.08 18.93 11.10
N PRO A 176 6.21 19.64 11.36
CA PRO A 176 7.50 19.00 11.60
C PRO A 176 7.50 18.02 12.77
N LYS A 177 6.81 18.36 13.86
CA LYS A 177 6.75 17.53 15.07
C LYS A 177 6.10 16.17 14.81
N PHE A 178 4.91 16.15 14.20
CA PHE A 178 4.21 14.90 13.94
C PHE A 178 4.79 14.15 12.75
N PHE A 179 5.41 14.83 11.81
CA PHE A 179 6.19 14.19 10.76
C PHE A 179 7.31 13.34 11.36
N GLU A 180 8.14 13.92 12.25
CA GLU A 180 9.19 13.19 12.94
C GLU A 180 8.64 12.05 13.80
N GLU A 181 7.61 12.34 14.60
CA GLU A 181 7.05 11.40 15.57
C GLU A 181 6.31 10.21 14.93
N PHE A 182 5.61 10.43 13.83
CA PHE A 182 4.75 9.41 13.21
C PHE A 182 5.25 8.94 11.85
N VAL A 183 5.71 9.82 10.97
CA VAL A 183 6.15 9.38 9.63
C VAL A 183 7.53 8.73 9.72
N VAL A 184 8.53 9.47 10.19
CA VAL A 184 9.92 8.98 10.26
C VAL A 184 10.00 7.70 11.08
N LYS A 185 9.37 7.68 12.25
CA LYS A 185 9.37 6.52 13.14
C LYS A 185 8.78 5.27 12.47
N TYR A 186 7.61 5.37 11.85
CA TYR A 186 6.91 4.19 11.33
C TYR A 186 7.39 3.78 9.93
N ILE A 187 7.90 4.71 9.13
CA ILE A 187 8.64 4.34 7.90
C ILE A 187 9.93 3.58 8.27
N ASN A 188 10.70 4.05 9.27
CA ASN A 188 11.89 3.31 9.71
C ASN A 188 11.52 1.92 10.29
N MET A 189 10.45 1.82 11.08
CA MET A 189 9.96 0.53 11.55
C MET A 189 9.61 -0.41 10.39
N LEU A 190 8.97 0.10 9.34
CA LEU A 190 8.65 -0.67 8.14
C LEU A 190 9.91 -1.13 7.41
N LEU A 191 10.87 -0.24 7.18
CA LEU A 191 12.15 -0.56 6.53
C LEU A 191 12.96 -1.61 7.33
N ASP A 192 12.97 -1.49 8.65
CA ASP A 192 13.63 -2.45 9.55
C ASP A 192 12.93 -3.81 9.53
N GLY A 193 11.61 -3.82 9.34
CA GLY A 193 10.79 -5.03 9.26
C GLY A 193 10.93 -5.83 7.97
N ILE A 194 11.50 -5.25 6.92
CA ILE A 194 11.79 -5.98 5.67
C ILE A 194 12.92 -6.97 5.94
N LYS A 195 12.61 -8.27 5.82
CA LYS A 195 13.50 -9.37 6.23
C LYS A 195 14.67 -9.55 5.28
N ASP A 196 14.42 -9.49 3.96
CA ASP A 196 15.50 -9.61 2.97
C ASP A 196 16.14 -8.25 2.69
N LYS A 197 17.35 -8.06 3.21
CA LYS A 197 18.11 -6.81 3.05
C LYS A 197 18.77 -6.65 1.67
N ASN A 198 18.65 -7.64 0.78
CA ASN A 198 19.10 -7.54 -0.61
C ASN A 198 18.03 -6.92 -1.51
N VAL A 199 16.79 -6.82 -1.02
CA VAL A 199 15.69 -6.19 -1.77
C VAL A 199 15.82 -4.66 -1.69
N GLY A 200 15.71 -4.00 -2.84
CA GLY A 200 15.68 -2.54 -2.92
C GLY A 200 14.44 -1.96 -2.25
N THR A 201 14.56 -0.79 -1.64
CA THR A 201 13.41 -0.06 -1.09
C THR A 201 13.40 1.36 -1.60
N ILE A 202 12.22 1.87 -1.95
CA ILE A 202 11.98 3.25 -2.39
C ILE A 202 10.87 3.81 -1.51
N VAL A 203 11.09 4.98 -0.91
CA VAL A 203 10.05 5.70 -0.16
C VAL A 203 9.63 6.92 -0.98
N HIS A 204 8.34 7.00 -1.30
CA HIS A 204 7.74 8.12 -2.00
C HIS A 204 6.76 8.86 -1.08
N ILE A 205 7.07 10.11 -0.80
CA ILE A 205 6.20 11.02 -0.04
C ILE A 205 5.98 12.25 -0.91
N CYS A 206 4.71 12.53 -1.25
CA CYS A 206 4.36 13.70 -2.04
C CYS A 206 4.42 14.97 -1.17
N GLY A 207 4.78 16.13 -1.80
CA GLY A 207 4.78 17.42 -1.12
C GLY A 207 6.04 17.75 -0.32
N GLN A 208 5.96 18.80 0.48
CA GLN A 208 7.10 19.28 1.27
C GLN A 208 7.23 18.51 2.58
N MET A 209 8.46 18.08 2.88
CA MET A 209 8.77 17.33 4.09
C MET A 209 9.34 18.20 5.22
N LYS A 210 9.37 19.54 5.03
CA LYS A 210 9.90 20.50 6.00
C LYS A 210 8.79 21.27 6.68
#